data_58ebc4aae0d61e25fc48102a1156c6b6
#
_entry.id   58ebc4aae0d61e25fc48102a1156c6b6
#
_cell.length_a   1.000
_cell.length_b   1.000
_cell.length_c   1.000
_cell.angle_alpha   90.00
_cell.angle_beta   90.00
_cell.angle_gamma   90.00
#
_symmetry.space_group_name_H-M   'P 1'
#
loop_
_entity.id
_entity.type
_entity.pdbx_description
1 polymer ?
#
loop_
_entity_poly.entity_id
_entity_poly.type
_entity_poly.pdbx_seq_one_letter_code
_entity_poly.pdbx_strand_id
1 'polypeptide(L)'
;MRRKDRELSRDEALKIIDECEYAVISCVDDKGEIFSLPLSIVRENMSIFIHGATSGGKCENFINSRVCKIVAVSQNSVPRLSSEFFESIKDDHTKLGKYAFTTEYKSAIATTTAHLVGDKDAKLHALRLLSQKYCAAYMSAFDAATPPEVMDHMNIFEFKITELSAKAKVIKY
;
A
#
# COMPACT_ATOMS: atom_id res chain seq x y z
N MET A 1 -15.35 6.87 11.10
CA MET A 1 -14.01 7.39 11.54
C MET A 1 -14.19 8.42 12.65
N ARG A 2 -13.37 8.41 13.73
CA ARG A 2 -13.50 9.37 14.86
C ARG A 2 -13.08 10.80 14.47
N ARG A 3 -12.01 10.95 13.70
CA ARG A 3 -11.46 12.24 13.24
C ARG A 3 -11.90 12.52 11.82
N LYS A 4 -13.16 12.95 11.67
CA LYS A 4 -13.76 13.31 10.37
C LYS A 4 -13.04 14.46 9.66
N ASP A 5 -12.44 15.37 10.43
CA ASP A 5 -11.61 16.48 9.94
C ASP A 5 -10.34 16.05 9.18
N ARG A 6 -9.96 14.77 9.24
CA ARG A 6 -8.81 14.18 8.56
C ARG A 6 -9.19 13.18 7.47
N GLU A 7 -10.47 12.94 7.30
CA GLU A 7 -10.97 12.00 6.32
C GLU A 7 -10.71 12.52 4.91
N LEU A 8 -10.25 11.63 4.04
CA LEU A 8 -9.97 11.91 2.65
C LEU A 8 -11.02 11.25 1.76
N SER A 9 -11.17 11.78 0.56
CA SER A 9 -12.00 11.22 -0.49
C SER A 9 -11.51 9.84 -0.95
N ARG A 10 -12.37 9.12 -1.68
CA ARG A 10 -12.02 7.85 -2.31
C ARG A 10 -10.84 7.98 -3.27
N ASP A 11 -10.82 9.03 -4.09
CA ASP A 11 -9.76 9.26 -5.08
C ASP A 11 -8.42 9.55 -4.40
N GLU A 12 -8.42 10.32 -3.31
CA GLU A 12 -7.21 10.53 -2.50
C GLU A 12 -6.73 9.24 -1.84
N ALA A 13 -7.65 8.37 -1.41
CA ALA A 13 -7.29 7.06 -0.86
C ALA A 13 -6.63 6.16 -1.92
N LEU A 14 -7.15 6.12 -3.15
CA LEU A 14 -6.55 5.39 -4.26
C LEU A 14 -5.18 5.95 -4.60
N LYS A 15 -5.02 7.27 -4.63
CA LYS A 15 -3.73 7.93 -4.85
C LYS A 15 -2.69 7.53 -3.79
N ILE A 16 -3.07 7.44 -2.52
CA ILE A 16 -2.17 6.97 -1.44
C ILE A 16 -1.70 5.54 -1.72
N ILE A 17 -2.58 4.64 -2.18
CA ILE A 17 -2.23 3.27 -2.56
C ILE A 17 -1.25 3.27 -3.75
N ASP A 18 -1.44 4.15 -4.73
CA ASP A 18 -0.56 4.25 -5.89
C ASP A 18 0.83 4.77 -5.53
N GLU A 19 0.90 5.75 -4.63
CA GLU A 19 2.13 6.43 -4.22
C GLU A 19 2.93 5.70 -3.15
N CYS A 20 2.34 4.74 -2.40
CA CYS A 20 3.08 4.04 -1.36
C CYS A 20 4.22 3.19 -1.93
N GLU A 21 5.35 3.15 -1.24
CA GLU A 21 6.49 2.31 -1.61
C GLU A 21 6.18 0.83 -1.37
N TYR A 22 5.49 0.54 -0.28
CA TYR A 22 4.98 -0.79 0.08
C TYR A 22 3.70 -0.65 0.90
N ALA A 23 2.96 -1.73 1.03
CA ALA A 23 1.81 -1.82 1.91
C ALA A 23 1.91 -3.06 2.80
N VAL A 24 1.25 -3.01 3.95
CA VAL A 24 1.09 -4.18 4.82
C VAL A 24 -0.24 -4.84 4.48
N ILE A 25 -0.19 -6.13 4.12
CA ILE A 25 -1.37 -6.96 3.84
C ILE A 25 -1.53 -7.94 5.00
N SER A 26 -2.72 -7.94 5.60
CA SER A 26 -3.05 -8.78 6.74
C SER A 26 -4.37 -9.52 6.52
N CYS A 27 -4.42 -10.76 6.99
CA CYS A 27 -5.66 -11.54 7.05
C CYS A 27 -5.65 -12.43 8.30
N VAL A 28 -6.77 -13.09 8.57
CA VAL A 28 -6.85 -14.16 9.57
C VAL A 28 -6.73 -15.48 8.82
N ASP A 29 -5.80 -16.33 9.23
CA ASP A 29 -5.58 -17.65 8.64
C ASP A 29 -6.65 -18.69 9.07
N ASP A 30 -6.51 -19.91 8.62
CA ASP A 30 -7.46 -21.00 8.94
C ASP A 30 -7.37 -21.46 10.40
N LYS A 31 -6.33 -21.07 11.13
CA LYS A 31 -6.16 -21.34 12.57
C LYS A 31 -6.70 -20.21 13.45
N GLY A 32 -7.16 -19.11 12.84
CA GLY A 32 -7.59 -17.91 13.55
C GLY A 32 -6.44 -16.98 13.93
N GLU A 33 -5.23 -17.21 13.43
CA GLU A 33 -4.06 -16.37 13.68
C GLU A 33 -3.94 -15.25 12.64
N ILE A 34 -3.28 -14.15 13.02
CA ILE A 34 -3.04 -13.03 12.10
C ILE A 34 -1.80 -13.34 11.26
N PHE A 35 -2.02 -13.47 9.95
CA PHE A 35 -0.95 -13.47 8.95
C PHE A 35 -0.77 -12.07 8.39
N SER A 36 0.45 -11.53 8.41
CA SER A 36 0.74 -10.14 8.01
C SER A 36 2.09 -10.01 7.34
N LEU A 37 2.15 -9.35 6.18
CA LEU A 37 3.39 -9.14 5.41
C LEU A 37 3.46 -7.72 4.83
N PRO A 38 4.62 -7.03 4.88
CA PRO A 38 4.92 -5.87 4.04
C PRO A 38 5.27 -6.34 2.62
N LEU A 39 4.64 -5.76 1.61
CA LEU A 39 4.77 -6.18 0.21
C LEU A 39 4.74 -4.98 -0.74
N SER A 40 5.50 -5.07 -1.83
CA SER A 40 5.36 -4.19 -2.98
C SER A 40 4.02 -4.46 -3.66
N ILE A 41 3.26 -3.41 -3.88
CA ILE A 41 1.91 -3.49 -4.46
C ILE A 41 1.79 -2.58 -5.68
N VAL A 42 0.94 -2.96 -6.61
CA VAL A 42 0.45 -2.07 -7.67
C VAL A 42 -1.07 -2.15 -7.74
N ARG A 43 -1.69 -1.06 -8.10
CA ARG A 43 -3.15 -1.00 -8.28
C ARG A 43 -3.49 -0.73 -9.74
N GLU A 44 -4.52 -1.38 -10.21
CA GLU A 44 -5.25 -1.03 -11.42
C GLU A 44 -6.75 -1.06 -11.13
N ASN A 45 -7.45 0.02 -11.42
CA ASN A 45 -8.86 0.19 -11.11
C ASN A 45 -9.16 -0.07 -9.61
N MET A 46 -9.95 -1.09 -9.30
CA MET A 46 -10.31 -1.50 -7.93
C MET A 46 -9.62 -2.81 -7.50
N SER A 47 -8.55 -3.17 -8.18
CA SER A 47 -7.73 -4.34 -7.86
C SER A 47 -6.31 -3.94 -7.50
N ILE A 48 -5.77 -4.57 -6.45
CA ILE A 48 -4.38 -4.46 -6.04
C ILE A 48 -3.69 -5.78 -6.34
N PHE A 49 -2.50 -5.73 -6.93
CA PHE A 49 -1.74 -6.91 -7.31
C PHE A 49 -0.41 -6.98 -6.57
N ILE A 50 -0.01 -8.21 -6.25
CA ILE A 50 1.33 -8.57 -5.78
C ILE A 50 1.81 -9.81 -6.53
N HIS A 51 3.12 -10.05 -6.49
CA HIS A 51 3.69 -11.31 -6.96
C HIS A 51 4.27 -12.13 -5.79
N GLY A 52 4.46 -13.42 -6.01
CA GLY A 52 5.07 -14.31 -5.05
C GLY A 52 5.47 -15.64 -5.66
N ALA A 53 6.18 -16.45 -4.89
CA ALA A 53 6.50 -17.82 -5.24
C ALA A 53 5.22 -18.69 -5.33
N THR A 54 5.35 -19.88 -5.90
CA THR A 54 4.26 -20.85 -6.02
C THR A 54 3.97 -21.65 -4.75
N SER A 55 4.68 -21.36 -3.65
CA SER A 55 4.51 -22.00 -2.35
C SER A 55 4.71 -21.03 -1.20
N GLY A 56 4.35 -21.45 0.03
CA GLY A 56 4.52 -20.70 1.27
C GLY A 56 3.31 -19.86 1.66
N GLY A 57 3.43 -19.11 2.74
CA GLY A 57 2.32 -18.46 3.44
C GLY A 57 1.41 -17.58 2.59
N LYS A 58 1.91 -16.94 1.51
CA LYS A 58 1.04 -16.20 0.57
C LYS A 58 0.07 -17.13 -0.15
N CYS A 59 0.53 -18.30 -0.59
CA CYS A 59 -0.28 -19.28 -1.29
C CYS A 59 -1.35 -19.93 -0.39
N GLU A 60 -1.08 -20.02 0.89
CA GLU A 60 -2.00 -20.55 1.89
C GLU A 60 -3.04 -19.52 2.32
N ASN A 61 -2.66 -18.25 2.35
CA ASN A 61 -3.44 -17.20 2.97
C ASN A 61 -4.12 -16.22 2.01
N PHE A 62 -3.63 -16.04 0.78
CA PHE A 62 -4.18 -15.06 -0.17
C PHE A 62 -5.00 -15.72 -1.29
N ILE A 63 -5.87 -16.63 -0.91
CA ILE A 63 -6.72 -17.41 -1.81
C ILE A 63 -8.17 -17.47 -1.31
N ASN A 64 -9.05 -18.11 -2.08
CA ASN A 64 -10.43 -18.47 -1.72
C ASN A 64 -11.29 -17.27 -1.27
N SER A 65 -11.10 -16.11 -1.89
CA SER A 65 -11.79 -14.86 -1.52
C SER A 65 -11.60 -14.47 -0.06
N ARG A 66 -10.49 -14.88 0.56
CA ARG A 66 -10.18 -14.52 1.95
C ARG A 66 -10.17 -13.00 2.10
N VAL A 67 -10.84 -12.54 3.14
CA VAL A 67 -10.87 -11.12 3.48
C VAL A 67 -9.51 -10.68 4.01
N CYS A 68 -8.94 -9.64 3.38
CA CYS A 68 -7.67 -9.06 3.76
C CYS A 68 -7.82 -7.57 4.04
N LYS A 69 -7.01 -7.05 4.96
CA LYS A 69 -6.81 -5.61 5.15
C LYS A 69 -5.47 -5.22 4.54
N ILE A 70 -5.47 -4.17 3.72
CA ILE A 70 -4.28 -3.58 3.14
C ILE A 70 -4.10 -2.19 3.72
N VAL A 71 -2.97 -1.94 4.37
CA VAL A 71 -2.61 -0.64 4.93
C VAL A 71 -1.49 -0.04 4.09
N ALA A 72 -1.77 1.06 3.43
CA ALA A 72 -0.83 1.83 2.62
C ALA A 72 -0.51 3.18 3.29
N VAL A 73 0.75 3.58 3.28
CA VAL A 73 1.22 4.87 3.78
C VAL A 73 2.07 5.53 2.70
N SER A 74 1.64 6.68 2.18
CA SER A 74 2.40 7.41 1.15
C SER A 74 3.21 8.57 1.72
N GLN A 75 2.92 8.99 2.95
CA GLN A 75 3.67 10.01 3.66
C GLN A 75 3.69 9.71 5.15
N ASN A 76 4.88 9.85 5.76
CA ASN A 76 5.06 9.87 7.21
C ASN A 76 6.32 10.69 7.53
N SER A 77 6.15 11.85 8.15
CA SER A 77 7.25 12.76 8.43
C SER A 77 7.02 13.55 9.72
N VAL A 78 8.10 13.93 10.38
CA VAL A 78 8.08 14.95 11.43
C VAL A 78 8.29 16.30 10.77
N PRO A 79 7.48 17.34 11.12
CA PRO A 79 7.66 18.68 10.59
C PRO A 79 9.07 19.24 10.83
N ARG A 80 9.63 19.87 9.82
CA ARG A 80 10.91 20.58 9.95
C ARG A 80 10.63 22.08 10.06
N LEU A 81 10.74 22.61 11.26
CA LEU A 81 10.54 24.04 11.51
C LEU A 81 11.82 24.81 11.18
N SER A 82 11.68 26.06 10.71
CA SER A 82 12.82 26.98 10.70
C SER A 82 13.21 27.34 12.15
N SER A 83 14.48 27.69 12.36
CA SER A 83 14.96 28.08 13.67
C SER A 83 14.18 29.29 14.22
N GLU A 84 13.87 30.25 13.36
CA GLU A 84 13.09 31.45 13.71
C GLU A 84 11.69 31.10 14.20
N PHE A 85 10.99 30.20 13.46
CA PHE A 85 9.65 29.80 13.85
C PHE A 85 9.68 28.96 15.13
N PHE A 86 10.65 28.06 15.30
CA PHE A 86 10.81 27.28 16.51
C PHE A 86 11.05 28.19 17.72
N GLU A 87 11.97 29.16 17.62
CA GLU A 87 12.23 30.15 18.70
C GLU A 87 10.97 30.95 19.07
N SER A 88 10.12 31.28 18.09
CA SER A 88 8.89 32.03 18.34
C SER A 88 7.80 31.24 19.09
N ILE A 89 7.92 29.88 19.15
CA ILE A 89 6.91 28.99 19.76
C ILE A 89 7.46 28.18 20.94
N LYS A 90 8.75 28.20 21.23
CA LYS A 90 9.42 27.28 22.17
C LYS A 90 8.84 27.27 23.58
N ASP A 91 8.20 28.37 23.99
CA ASP A 91 7.58 28.53 25.31
C ASP A 91 6.05 28.35 25.29
N ASP A 92 5.48 28.00 24.10
CA ASP A 92 4.04 27.75 23.91
C ASP A 92 3.76 26.28 23.73
N HIS A 93 3.33 25.60 24.81
CA HIS A 93 3.05 24.17 24.78
C HIS A 93 1.98 23.76 23.75
N THR A 94 1.00 24.62 23.47
CA THR A 94 -0.06 24.36 22.49
C THR A 94 0.49 24.37 21.05
N LYS A 95 1.33 25.36 20.73
CA LYS A 95 1.98 25.49 19.44
C LYS A 95 3.05 24.41 19.26
N LEU A 96 3.83 24.09 20.30
CA LEU A 96 4.78 23.00 20.27
C LEU A 96 4.10 21.66 19.94
N GLY A 97 3.00 21.33 20.61
CA GLY A 97 2.21 20.12 20.33
C GLY A 97 1.58 20.10 18.93
N LYS A 98 1.25 21.28 18.38
CA LYS A 98 0.64 21.40 17.06
C LYS A 98 1.67 21.31 15.93
N TYR A 99 2.85 21.94 16.08
CA TYR A 99 3.79 22.18 14.98
C TYR A 99 5.10 21.40 15.11
N ALA A 100 5.61 21.14 16.34
CA ALA A 100 6.89 20.50 16.57
C ALA A 100 6.76 19.02 16.99
N PHE A 101 6.02 18.76 18.06
CA PHE A 101 5.87 17.39 18.60
C PHE A 101 4.67 16.66 17.98
N THR A 102 4.75 16.44 16.68
CA THR A 102 3.66 15.84 15.89
C THR A 102 4.21 15.17 14.65
N THR A 103 3.35 14.40 13.95
CA THR A 103 3.67 13.81 12.66
C THR A 103 2.65 14.23 11.61
N GLU A 104 3.13 14.47 10.41
CA GLU A 104 2.32 14.50 9.19
C GLU A 104 2.24 13.11 8.60
N TYR A 105 1.09 12.75 8.07
CA TYR A 105 0.92 11.46 7.43
C TYR A 105 -0.21 11.46 6.40
N LYS A 106 -0.11 10.55 5.43
CA LYS A 106 -1.18 10.14 4.54
C LYS A 106 -1.26 8.62 4.53
N SER A 107 -2.40 8.07 4.88
CA SER A 107 -2.61 6.63 4.95
C SER A 107 -3.97 6.22 4.42
N ALA A 108 -4.03 5.06 3.76
CA ALA A 108 -5.24 4.43 3.27
C ALA A 108 -5.36 3.00 3.83
N ILE A 109 -6.59 2.58 4.09
CA ILE A 109 -6.91 1.22 4.50
C ILE A 109 -7.97 0.69 3.56
N ALA A 110 -7.66 -0.39 2.86
CA ALA A 110 -8.59 -1.12 2.02
C ALA A 110 -9.02 -2.43 2.69
N THR A 111 -10.31 -2.74 2.64
CA THR A 111 -10.83 -4.09 2.81
C THR A 111 -10.90 -4.73 1.45
N THR A 112 -10.39 -5.94 1.31
CA THR A 112 -10.26 -6.61 0.01
C THR A 112 -10.60 -8.07 0.13
N THR A 113 -10.83 -8.74 -1.02
CA THR A 113 -10.87 -10.20 -1.12
C THR A 113 -9.72 -10.68 -1.99
N ALA A 114 -8.99 -11.70 -1.52
CA ALA A 114 -7.80 -12.24 -2.17
C ALA A 114 -8.13 -13.35 -3.16
N HIS A 115 -7.54 -13.29 -4.36
CA HIS A 115 -7.73 -14.26 -5.44
C HIS A 115 -6.38 -14.58 -6.08
N LEU A 116 -6.18 -15.87 -6.44
CA LEU A 116 -5.06 -16.27 -7.26
C LEU A 116 -5.40 -16.00 -8.74
N VAL A 117 -4.53 -15.31 -9.44
CA VAL A 117 -4.68 -15.07 -10.89
C VAL A 117 -4.23 -16.31 -11.64
N GLY A 118 -5.15 -16.96 -12.37
CA GLY A 118 -4.87 -18.19 -13.12
C GLY A 118 -4.44 -17.96 -14.57
N ASP A 119 -4.96 -16.92 -15.20
CA ASP A 119 -4.69 -16.60 -16.61
C ASP A 119 -3.26 -16.06 -16.80
N LYS A 120 -2.54 -16.60 -17.80
CA LYS A 120 -1.12 -16.23 -18.05
C LYS A 120 -0.95 -14.80 -18.53
N ASP A 121 -1.84 -14.30 -19.37
CA ASP A 121 -1.76 -12.94 -19.90
C ASP A 121 -2.08 -11.93 -18.79
N ALA A 122 -3.07 -12.23 -17.94
CA ALA A 122 -3.37 -11.41 -16.76
C ALA A 122 -2.21 -11.39 -15.75
N LYS A 123 -1.52 -12.52 -15.54
CA LYS A 123 -0.31 -12.58 -14.71
C LYS A 123 0.79 -11.66 -15.27
N LEU A 124 1.07 -11.79 -16.57
CA LEU A 124 2.09 -11.00 -17.25
C LEU A 124 1.76 -9.50 -17.20
N HIS A 125 0.49 -9.14 -17.40
CA HIS A 125 0.01 -7.76 -17.27
C HIS A 125 0.25 -7.20 -15.87
N ALA A 126 -0.17 -7.90 -14.83
CA ALA A 126 0.03 -7.47 -13.44
C ALA A 126 1.52 -7.35 -13.08
N LEU A 127 2.36 -8.29 -13.56
CA LEU A 127 3.81 -8.22 -13.37
C LEU A 127 4.41 -7.01 -14.08
N ARG A 128 3.93 -6.68 -15.28
CA ARG A 128 4.35 -5.48 -16.02
C ARG A 128 4.01 -4.20 -15.25
N LEU A 129 2.81 -4.11 -14.68
CA LEU A 129 2.41 -2.96 -13.83
C LEU A 129 3.31 -2.82 -12.59
N LEU A 130 3.61 -3.94 -11.90
CA LEU A 130 4.56 -3.95 -10.77
C LEU A 130 5.94 -3.46 -11.20
N SER A 131 6.45 -3.99 -12.34
CA SER A 131 7.76 -3.61 -12.87
C SER A 131 7.80 -2.14 -13.31
N GLN A 132 6.74 -1.60 -13.89
CA GLN A 132 6.63 -0.18 -14.22
C GLN A 132 6.71 0.70 -12.98
N LYS A 133 6.08 0.29 -11.87
CA LYS A 133 6.11 1.06 -10.62
C LYS A 133 7.48 1.02 -9.94
N TYR A 134 8.12 -0.15 -9.87
CA TYR A 134 9.31 -0.34 -9.03
C TYR A 134 10.63 -0.42 -9.81
N CYS A 135 10.56 -0.75 -11.10
CA CYS A 135 11.71 -1.01 -11.96
C CYS A 135 11.66 -0.21 -13.27
N ALA A 136 11.07 0.98 -13.27
CA ALA A 136 10.81 1.77 -14.47
C ALA A 136 12.06 1.97 -15.36
N ALA A 137 13.24 2.13 -14.75
CA ALA A 137 14.50 2.31 -15.48
C ALA A 137 14.92 1.07 -16.29
N TYR A 138 14.36 -0.10 -16.00
CA TYR A 138 14.76 -1.38 -16.61
C TYR A 138 13.68 -1.97 -17.53
N MET A 139 12.60 -1.23 -17.81
CA MET A 139 11.46 -1.73 -18.58
C MET A 139 11.81 -2.16 -20.01
N SER A 140 12.87 -1.63 -20.61
CA SER A 140 13.36 -2.06 -21.93
C SER A 140 13.81 -3.53 -21.96
N ALA A 141 14.14 -4.11 -20.81
CA ALA A 141 14.55 -5.50 -20.68
C ALA A 141 13.43 -6.40 -20.10
N PHE A 142 12.20 -5.88 -19.92
CA PHE A 142 11.12 -6.61 -19.27
C PHE A 142 10.81 -7.95 -19.95
N ASP A 143 10.67 -7.96 -21.27
CA ASP A 143 10.32 -9.18 -22.02
C ASP A 143 11.43 -10.24 -21.95
N ALA A 144 12.70 -9.82 -21.92
CA ALA A 144 13.84 -10.72 -21.71
C ALA A 144 13.88 -11.30 -20.27
N ALA A 145 13.39 -10.55 -19.29
CA ALA A 145 13.35 -10.97 -17.89
C ALA A 145 12.12 -11.82 -17.55
N THR A 146 11.12 -11.89 -18.43
CA THR A 146 9.85 -12.60 -18.22
C THR A 146 9.54 -13.63 -19.31
N PRO A 147 10.47 -14.55 -19.63
CA PRO A 147 10.16 -15.61 -20.56
C PRO A 147 9.04 -16.51 -20.02
N PRO A 148 8.31 -17.26 -20.85
CA PRO A 148 7.16 -18.06 -20.45
C PRO A 148 7.40 -18.99 -19.25
N GLU A 149 8.60 -19.54 -19.15
CA GLU A 149 9.00 -20.48 -18.09
C GLU A 149 9.01 -19.81 -16.71
N VAL A 150 9.35 -18.52 -16.62
CA VAL A 150 9.35 -17.76 -15.36
C VAL A 150 7.94 -17.61 -14.81
N MET A 151 6.94 -17.51 -15.68
CA MET A 151 5.54 -17.37 -15.28
C MET A 151 4.98 -18.64 -14.61
N ASP A 152 5.55 -19.82 -14.90
CA ASP A 152 5.15 -21.09 -14.28
C ASP A 152 5.70 -21.23 -12.83
N HIS A 153 6.74 -20.47 -12.49
CA HIS A 153 7.36 -20.43 -11.16
C HIS A 153 6.90 -19.25 -10.29
N MET A 154 5.89 -18.50 -10.73
CA MET A 154 5.42 -17.31 -10.08
C MET A 154 3.90 -17.30 -9.94
N ASN A 155 3.43 -16.83 -8.79
CA ASN A 155 2.03 -16.51 -8.57
C ASN A 155 1.81 -15.00 -8.55
N ILE A 156 0.69 -14.58 -9.11
CA ILE A 156 0.12 -13.24 -8.95
C ILE A 156 -1.14 -13.37 -8.10
N PHE A 157 -1.25 -12.54 -7.10
CA PHE A 157 -2.43 -12.44 -6.26
C PHE A 157 -3.13 -11.11 -6.52
N GLU A 158 -4.44 -11.17 -6.75
CA GLU A 158 -5.33 -10.04 -6.91
C GLU A 158 -6.11 -9.81 -5.62
N PHE A 159 -6.18 -8.57 -5.17
CA PHE A 159 -6.98 -8.14 -4.03
C PHE A 159 -8.04 -7.16 -4.51
N LYS A 160 -9.29 -7.62 -4.62
CA LYS A 160 -10.42 -6.79 -5.04
C LYS A 160 -10.87 -5.90 -3.88
N ILE A 161 -10.82 -4.58 -4.06
CA ILE A 161 -11.20 -3.61 -3.05
C ILE A 161 -12.72 -3.59 -2.90
N THR A 162 -13.20 -3.88 -1.69
CA THR A 162 -14.62 -3.83 -1.33
C THR A 162 -14.96 -2.59 -0.50
N GLU A 163 -14.04 -2.15 0.36
CA GLU A 163 -14.17 -0.93 1.15
C GLU A 163 -12.85 -0.18 1.16
N LEU A 164 -12.93 1.14 1.25
CA LEU A 164 -11.77 2.01 1.26
C LEU A 164 -11.98 3.18 2.20
N SER A 165 -10.97 3.49 3.01
CA SER A 165 -10.93 4.66 3.86
C SER A 165 -9.52 5.26 3.87
N ALA A 166 -9.41 6.57 3.99
CA ALA A 166 -8.12 7.23 4.09
C ALA A 166 -8.18 8.44 5.01
N LYS A 167 -7.03 8.83 5.51
CA LYS A 167 -6.85 10.02 6.34
C LYS A 167 -5.49 10.64 6.14
N ALA A 168 -5.44 11.95 6.33
CA ALA A 168 -4.20 12.69 6.36
C ALA A 168 -4.16 13.66 7.54
N LYS A 169 -2.95 13.98 7.96
CA LYS A 169 -2.64 15.15 8.76
C LYS A 169 -1.53 15.92 8.05
N VAL A 170 -1.87 17.09 7.54
CA VAL A 170 -0.93 18.04 6.94
C VAL A 170 -0.96 19.30 7.77
N ILE A 171 0.22 19.80 8.16
CA ILE A 171 0.36 20.99 8.97
C ILE A 171 0.46 22.19 8.04
N LYS A 172 -0.39 23.17 8.29
CA LYS A 172 -0.31 24.48 7.62
C LYS A 172 0.27 25.47 8.64
N TYR A 173 1.37 26.10 8.28
CA TYR A 173 2.05 27.15 9.03
C TYR A 173 1.40 28.50 8.83
#